data_2abe2d4da07a94d265e503b322fee870
#
_entry.id   2abe2d4da07a94d265e503b322fee870
#
_cell.length_a   1.000
_cell.length_b   1.000
_cell.length_c   1.000
_cell.angle_alpha   90.00
_cell.angle_beta   90.00
_cell.angle_gamma   90.00
#
_symmetry.space_group_name_H-M   'P 1'
#
loop_
_entity.id
_entity.type
_entity.pdbx_description
1 polymer ?
#
loop_
_entity_poly.entity_id
_entity_poly.type
_entity_poly.pdbx_seq_one_letter_code
_entity_poly.pdbx_strand_id
1 'polypeptide(L)'
;MNESNKKLEVNNSMMPFSDHLEELRQRILNSIFATLICIVFSFLVIKPLIQFLEIPAKNIRLLQLSPGEFLFVSIKVAGYSGLIVALPYILYQVILFVSPGLTEKEKSLIFPAFLASGILFFLGLFFSWWILVPAAISFFIKFGADIVEPIWSIEKYFDFILLLMSSTALAFQLPVLQFILGSLGIVNTQTMLSNWRLVVIIPSDPKINCNIGN
;
A
#
# COMPACT_ATOMS: atom_id res chain seq x y z
N MET A 1 -34.85 41.06 -9.52
CA MET A 1 -34.36 39.91 -8.74
C MET A 1 -33.38 39.15 -9.66
N ASN A 2 -32.37 39.30 -9.49
CA ASN A 2 -30.98 39.73 -9.54
C ASN A 2 -30.11 38.62 -10.22
N GLU A 3 -29.75 38.89 -11.53
CA GLU A 3 -28.78 38.05 -12.30
C GLU A 3 -27.40 37.97 -11.62
N SER A 4 -27.09 38.90 -10.72
CA SER A 4 -25.87 38.91 -9.92
C SER A 4 -25.75 37.73 -8.95
N ASN A 5 -26.88 37.25 -8.38
CA ASN A 5 -26.86 36.10 -7.48
C ASN A 5 -26.67 34.77 -8.20
N LYS A 6 -27.11 34.66 -9.47
CA LYS A 6 -26.94 33.44 -10.26
C LYS A 6 -25.49 33.26 -10.75
N LYS A 7 -24.76 34.39 -10.94
CA LYS A 7 -23.31 34.35 -11.26
C LYS A 7 -22.43 34.00 -10.06
N LEU A 8 -22.87 34.28 -8.83
CA LEU A 8 -22.13 33.92 -7.62
C LEU A 8 -22.28 32.44 -7.25
N GLU A 9 -23.40 31.81 -7.61
CA GLU A 9 -23.60 30.37 -7.33
C GLU A 9 -22.92 29.46 -8.37
N VAL A 10 -22.74 29.93 -9.62
CA VAL A 10 -22.05 29.17 -10.69
C VAL A 10 -20.52 29.16 -10.48
N ASN A 11 -19.98 30.14 -9.73
CA ASN A 11 -18.52 30.24 -9.51
C ASN A 11 -18.02 29.38 -8.34
N ASN A 12 -18.93 28.71 -7.61
CA ASN A 12 -18.58 27.90 -6.43
C ASN A 12 -18.45 26.41 -6.74
N SER A 13 -18.58 25.97 -7.99
CA SER A 13 -18.61 24.54 -8.35
C SER A 13 -17.44 24.02 -9.17
N MET A 14 -16.50 24.89 -9.54
CA MET A 14 -15.25 24.45 -10.18
C MET A 14 -14.08 25.07 -9.42
N MET A 15 -13.45 24.31 -8.53
CA MET A 15 -12.13 24.69 -8.03
C MET A 15 -11.21 24.90 -9.24
N PRO A 16 -10.54 26.06 -9.37
CA PRO A 16 -9.57 26.24 -10.43
C PRO A 16 -8.48 25.16 -10.29
N PHE A 17 -8.00 24.66 -11.41
CA PHE A 17 -7.02 23.56 -11.45
C PHE A 17 -5.78 23.82 -10.57
N SER A 18 -5.42 25.11 -10.39
CA SER A 18 -4.37 25.56 -9.48
C SER A 18 -4.65 25.22 -8.02
N ASP A 19 -5.91 25.36 -7.57
CA ASP A 19 -6.28 25.11 -6.17
C ASP A 19 -6.26 23.63 -5.86
N HIS A 20 -6.63 22.79 -6.82
CA HIS A 20 -6.57 21.35 -6.71
C HIS A 20 -5.11 20.84 -6.64
N LEU A 21 -4.17 21.46 -7.37
CA LEU A 21 -2.73 21.17 -7.27
C LEU A 21 -2.15 21.61 -5.93
N GLU A 22 -2.56 22.76 -5.40
CA GLU A 22 -2.11 23.21 -4.08
C GLU A 22 -2.66 22.30 -2.95
N GLU A 23 -3.90 21.84 -3.08
CA GLU A 23 -4.48 20.84 -2.18
C GLU A 23 -3.68 19.52 -2.21
N LEU A 24 -3.33 19.02 -3.41
CA LEU A 24 -2.51 17.83 -3.58
C LEU A 24 -1.16 17.97 -2.89
N ARG A 25 -0.47 19.09 -3.11
CA ARG A 25 0.81 19.39 -2.48
C ARG A 25 0.70 19.36 -0.95
N GLN A 26 -0.31 20.02 -0.39
CA GLN A 26 -0.49 20.10 1.05
C GLN A 26 -0.78 18.71 1.64
N ARG A 27 -1.62 17.89 1.00
CA ARG A 27 -1.93 16.52 1.44
C ARG A 27 -0.71 15.60 1.39
N ILE A 28 0.10 15.71 0.33
CA ILE A 28 1.37 14.97 0.21
C ILE A 28 2.31 15.36 1.34
N LEU A 29 2.51 16.66 1.60
CA LEU A 29 3.37 17.14 2.68
C LEU A 29 2.90 16.65 4.04
N ASN A 30 1.60 16.70 4.33
CA ASN A 30 1.02 16.19 5.57
C ASN A 30 1.23 14.67 5.72
N SER A 31 1.10 13.91 4.62
CA SER A 31 1.33 12.47 4.61
C SER A 31 2.80 12.12 4.87
N ILE A 32 3.73 12.85 4.25
CA ILE A 32 5.17 12.68 4.47
C ILE A 32 5.52 13.01 5.92
N PHE A 33 5.02 14.12 6.45
CA PHE A 33 5.29 14.53 7.82
C PHE A 33 4.77 13.52 8.85
N ALA A 34 3.54 13.03 8.66
CA ALA A 34 2.98 11.97 9.50
C ALA A 34 3.81 10.67 9.41
N THR A 35 4.25 10.30 8.21
CA THR A 35 5.09 9.12 8.01
C THR A 35 6.43 9.26 8.73
N LEU A 36 7.08 10.42 8.66
CA LEU A 36 8.33 10.68 9.38
C LEU A 36 8.16 10.55 10.89
N ILE A 37 7.08 11.09 11.45
CA ILE A 37 6.76 10.95 12.88
C ILE A 37 6.59 9.46 13.24
N CYS A 38 5.84 8.70 12.43
CA CYS A 38 5.64 7.27 12.65
C CYS A 38 6.95 6.48 12.56
N ILE A 39 7.87 6.83 11.66
CA ILE A 39 9.19 6.20 11.54
C ILE A 39 10.01 6.46 12.80
N VAL A 40 10.07 7.71 13.28
CA VAL A 40 10.77 8.05 14.51
C VAL A 40 10.20 7.30 15.70
N PHE A 41 8.87 7.21 15.81
CA PHE A 41 8.22 6.44 16.86
C PHE A 41 8.53 4.94 16.75
N SER A 42 8.48 4.38 15.53
CA SER A 42 8.84 2.97 15.28
C SER A 42 10.29 2.67 15.65
N PHE A 43 11.19 3.65 15.48
CA PHE A 43 12.59 3.50 15.87
C PHE A 43 12.76 3.42 17.39
N LEU A 44 11.92 4.08 18.18
CA LEU A 44 11.94 3.98 19.64
C LEU A 44 11.53 2.59 20.13
N VAL A 45 10.68 1.91 19.39
CA VAL A 45 10.20 0.54 19.72
C VAL A 45 10.84 -0.55 18.85
N ILE A 46 12.02 -0.28 18.29
CA ILE A 46 12.65 -1.16 17.29
C ILE A 46 12.96 -2.56 17.80
N LYS A 47 13.42 -2.69 19.06
CA LYS A 47 13.78 -3.98 19.63
C LYS A 47 12.61 -4.97 19.68
N PRO A 48 11.44 -4.65 20.27
CA PRO A 48 10.30 -5.54 20.24
C PRO A 48 9.78 -5.81 18.82
N LEU A 49 9.89 -4.84 17.88
CA LEU A 49 9.51 -5.06 16.48
C LEU A 49 10.37 -6.12 15.81
N ILE A 50 11.69 -6.04 15.96
CA ILE A 50 12.64 -7.03 15.43
C ILE A 50 12.35 -8.40 16.02
N GLN A 51 12.20 -8.50 17.35
CA GLN A 51 11.88 -9.76 18.02
C GLN A 51 10.55 -10.37 17.53
N PHE A 52 9.54 -9.54 17.29
CA PHE A 52 8.27 -10.00 16.75
C PHE A 52 8.42 -10.54 15.32
N LEU A 53 9.16 -9.85 14.46
CA LEU A 53 9.40 -10.27 13.08
C LEU A 53 10.32 -11.50 12.98
N GLU A 54 11.12 -11.79 14.00
CA GLU A 54 11.99 -12.98 14.07
C GLU A 54 11.24 -14.26 14.49
N ILE A 55 10.01 -14.14 15.03
CA ILE A 55 9.22 -15.30 15.49
C ILE A 55 9.11 -16.41 14.43
N PRO A 56 8.86 -16.15 13.15
CA PRO A 56 8.78 -17.19 12.13
C PRO A 56 10.11 -17.90 11.86
N ALA A 57 11.24 -17.29 12.22
CA ALA A 57 12.59 -17.81 11.98
C ALA A 57 13.16 -18.65 13.13
N LYS A 58 12.38 -19.04 14.12
CA LYS A 58 12.87 -19.75 15.34
C LYS A 58 13.71 -20.98 15.05
N ASN A 59 13.57 -21.58 13.90
CA ASN A 59 14.30 -22.79 13.49
C ASN A 59 15.49 -22.50 12.56
N ILE A 60 15.82 -21.22 12.32
CA ILE A 60 16.91 -20.81 11.44
C ILE A 60 17.95 -20.05 12.30
N ARG A 61 19.23 -20.30 12.05
CA ARG A 61 20.31 -19.51 12.63
C ARG A 61 20.52 -18.25 11.76
N LEU A 62 20.14 -17.11 12.32
CA LEU A 62 20.43 -15.81 11.71
C LEU A 62 21.84 -15.38 12.15
N LEU A 63 22.69 -15.08 11.19
CA LEU A 63 24.05 -14.61 11.43
C LEU A 63 24.21 -13.17 10.95
N GLN A 64 24.94 -12.40 11.72
CA GLN A 64 25.43 -11.10 11.29
C GLN A 64 26.75 -11.32 10.54
N LEU A 65 26.75 -11.07 9.24
CA LEU A 65 27.90 -11.32 8.37
C LEU A 65 28.83 -10.11 8.24
N SER A 66 28.31 -8.90 8.51
CA SER A 66 29.08 -7.66 8.42
C SER A 66 28.87 -6.75 9.63
N PRO A 67 29.90 -5.97 10.03
CA PRO A 67 29.74 -4.97 11.09
C PRO A 67 28.72 -3.91 10.65
N GLY A 68 27.77 -3.60 11.53
CA GLY A 68 26.72 -2.61 11.25
C GLY A 68 25.46 -3.16 10.55
N GLU A 69 25.45 -4.42 10.12
CA GLU A 69 24.29 -5.05 9.47
C GLU A 69 23.00 -4.92 10.31
N PHE A 70 23.11 -5.10 11.63
CA PHE A 70 21.99 -4.92 12.57
C PHE A 70 21.46 -3.47 12.58
N LEU A 71 22.33 -2.47 12.40
CA LEU A 71 21.93 -1.07 12.33
C LEU A 71 21.11 -0.81 11.04
N PHE A 72 21.58 -1.32 9.89
CA PHE A 72 20.83 -1.20 8.63
C PHE A 72 19.48 -1.91 8.70
N VAL A 73 19.43 -3.10 9.27
CA VAL A 73 18.17 -3.83 9.53
C VAL A 73 17.25 -2.98 10.40
N SER A 74 17.75 -2.38 11.47
CA SER A 74 16.96 -1.54 12.38
C SER A 74 16.35 -0.34 11.66
N ILE A 75 17.12 0.34 10.80
CA ILE A 75 16.62 1.46 10.00
C ILE A 75 15.54 1.00 9.01
N LYS A 76 15.78 -0.12 8.32
CA LYS A 76 14.81 -0.69 7.38
C LYS A 76 13.51 -1.09 8.10
N VAL A 77 13.60 -1.83 9.20
CA VAL A 77 12.42 -2.25 9.99
C VAL A 77 11.66 -1.03 10.51
N ALA A 78 12.35 0.01 11.03
CA ALA A 78 11.70 1.24 11.46
C ALA A 78 11.01 1.97 10.31
N GLY A 79 11.65 2.05 9.14
CA GLY A 79 11.08 2.66 7.94
C GLY A 79 9.81 1.96 7.48
N TYR A 80 9.86 0.65 7.29
CA TYR A 80 8.69 -0.15 6.88
C TYR A 80 7.58 -0.13 7.93
N SER A 81 7.90 -0.30 9.21
CA SER A 81 6.91 -0.27 10.29
C SER A 81 6.26 1.11 10.43
N GLY A 82 7.07 2.18 10.33
CA GLY A 82 6.55 3.54 10.34
C GLY A 82 5.62 3.83 9.17
N LEU A 83 5.97 3.34 7.96
CA LEU A 83 5.09 3.44 6.79
C LEU A 83 3.79 2.66 6.99
N ILE A 84 3.86 1.43 7.52
CA ILE A 84 2.69 0.60 7.82
C ILE A 84 1.74 1.31 8.80
N VAL A 85 2.28 1.91 9.86
CA VAL A 85 1.47 2.65 10.85
C VAL A 85 0.89 3.93 10.27
N ALA A 86 1.63 4.63 9.39
CA ALA A 86 1.17 5.83 8.72
C ALA A 86 0.13 5.56 7.62
N LEU A 87 0.06 4.34 7.08
CA LEU A 87 -0.72 4.03 5.89
C LEU A 87 -2.23 4.32 6.03
N PRO A 88 -2.92 4.04 7.15
CA PRO A 88 -4.31 4.46 7.33
C PRO A 88 -4.50 5.98 7.18
N TYR A 89 -3.55 6.78 7.68
CA TYR A 89 -3.60 8.23 7.53
C TYR A 89 -3.32 8.66 6.08
N ILE A 90 -2.37 8.01 5.40
CA ILE A 90 -2.09 8.26 3.99
C ILE A 90 -3.34 7.97 3.15
N LEU A 91 -3.99 6.82 3.38
CA LEU A 91 -5.23 6.45 2.69
C LEU A 91 -6.36 7.46 2.95
N TYR A 92 -6.48 7.95 4.17
CA TYR A 92 -7.43 9.01 4.51
C TYR A 92 -7.16 10.29 3.69
N GLN A 93 -5.91 10.72 3.58
CA GLN A 93 -5.54 11.88 2.77
C GLN A 93 -5.83 11.69 1.28
N VAL A 94 -5.57 10.49 0.75
CA VAL A 94 -5.88 10.14 -0.65
C VAL A 94 -7.40 10.20 -0.91
N ILE A 95 -8.20 9.62 -0.02
CA ILE A 95 -9.66 9.64 -0.13
C ILE A 95 -10.20 11.06 -0.06
N LEU A 96 -9.70 11.89 0.83
CA LEU A 96 -10.09 13.30 0.94
C LEU A 96 -9.71 14.09 -0.31
N PHE A 97 -8.57 13.80 -0.94
CA PHE A 97 -8.16 14.41 -2.20
C PHE A 97 -9.10 14.07 -3.35
N VAL A 98 -9.62 12.85 -3.37
CA VAL A 98 -10.55 12.38 -4.40
C VAL A 98 -11.97 12.91 -4.17
N SER A 99 -12.33 13.21 -2.92
CA SER A 99 -13.68 13.63 -2.49
C SER A 99 -14.31 14.77 -3.30
N PRO A 100 -13.61 15.88 -3.68
CA PRO A 100 -14.20 16.94 -4.47
C PRO A 100 -14.62 16.51 -5.89
N GLY A 101 -14.02 15.45 -6.43
CA GLY A 101 -14.40 14.87 -7.73
C GLY A 101 -15.62 13.95 -7.69
N LEU A 102 -16.17 13.64 -6.50
CA LEU A 102 -17.30 12.72 -6.35
C LEU A 102 -18.64 13.48 -6.28
N THR A 103 -19.69 12.83 -6.80
CA THR A 103 -21.07 13.29 -6.65
C THR A 103 -21.55 13.17 -5.21
N GLU A 104 -22.61 13.92 -4.83
CA GLU A 104 -23.16 13.88 -3.46
C GLU A 104 -23.56 12.46 -3.00
N LYS A 105 -24.00 11.60 -3.92
CA LYS A 105 -24.32 10.20 -3.64
C LYS A 105 -23.05 9.37 -3.36
N GLU A 106 -21.98 9.62 -4.07
CA GLU A 106 -20.71 8.92 -3.94
C GLU A 106 -19.94 9.36 -2.70
N LYS A 107 -20.11 10.62 -2.26
CA LYS A 107 -19.55 11.12 -1.00
C LYS A 107 -20.01 10.31 0.21
N SER A 108 -21.21 9.78 0.18
CA SER A 108 -21.69 8.89 1.26
C SER A 108 -20.94 7.57 1.36
N LEU A 109 -20.26 7.15 0.27
CA LEU A 109 -19.45 5.93 0.21
C LEU A 109 -18.00 6.13 0.67
N ILE A 110 -17.57 7.38 0.90
CA ILE A 110 -16.20 7.69 1.33
C ILE A 110 -15.89 7.03 2.68
N PHE A 111 -16.78 7.15 3.65
CA PHE A 111 -16.57 6.60 4.98
C PHE A 111 -16.49 5.05 4.96
N PRO A 112 -17.44 4.32 4.34
CA PRO A 112 -17.31 2.87 4.22
C PRO A 112 -16.08 2.43 3.39
N ALA A 113 -15.69 3.18 2.35
CA ALA A 113 -14.49 2.89 1.57
C ALA A 113 -13.21 3.03 2.41
N PHE A 114 -13.13 4.08 3.24
CA PHE A 114 -12.02 4.27 4.18
C PHE A 114 -11.93 3.12 5.19
N LEU A 115 -13.07 2.73 5.77
CA LEU A 115 -13.12 1.65 6.74
C LEU A 115 -12.71 0.31 6.10
N ALA A 116 -13.25 0.01 4.91
CA ALA A 116 -12.91 -1.18 4.14
C ALA A 116 -11.41 -1.22 3.79
N SER A 117 -10.84 -0.10 3.36
CA SER A 117 -9.41 0.05 3.08
C SER A 117 -8.56 -0.29 4.30
N GLY A 118 -8.88 0.28 5.47
CA GLY A 118 -8.18 -0.02 6.72
C GLY A 118 -8.27 -1.51 7.09
N ILE A 119 -9.45 -2.10 7.01
CA ILE A 119 -9.68 -3.52 7.32
C ILE A 119 -8.89 -4.41 6.34
N LEU A 120 -8.97 -4.15 5.02
CA LEU A 120 -8.25 -4.92 4.01
C LEU A 120 -6.73 -4.83 4.20
N PHE A 121 -6.23 -3.67 4.58
CA PHE A 121 -4.81 -3.49 4.84
C PHE A 121 -4.31 -4.35 6.00
N PHE A 122 -4.99 -4.30 7.15
CA PHE A 122 -4.63 -5.12 8.29
C PHE A 122 -4.85 -6.61 8.03
N LEU A 123 -5.87 -6.99 7.27
CA LEU A 123 -6.06 -8.36 6.81
C LEU A 123 -4.90 -8.83 5.93
N GLY A 124 -4.42 -8.00 5.01
CA GLY A 124 -3.26 -8.30 4.16
C GLY A 124 -1.97 -8.50 4.97
N LEU A 125 -1.72 -7.64 5.97
CA LEU A 125 -0.59 -7.78 6.89
C LEU A 125 -0.69 -9.07 7.72
N PHE A 126 -1.87 -9.33 8.29
CA PHE A 126 -2.13 -10.52 9.09
C PHE A 126 -1.97 -11.80 8.27
N PHE A 127 -2.53 -11.82 7.05
CA PHE A 127 -2.41 -12.94 6.12
C PHE A 127 -0.94 -13.18 5.75
N SER A 128 -0.20 -12.12 5.44
CA SER A 128 1.20 -12.22 5.11
C SER A 128 2.02 -12.79 6.28
N TRP A 129 1.85 -12.23 7.48
CA TRP A 129 2.63 -12.64 8.64
C TRP A 129 2.30 -14.05 9.13
N TRP A 130 1.00 -14.45 9.10
CA TRP A 130 0.55 -15.74 9.63
C TRP A 130 0.67 -16.89 8.64
N ILE A 131 0.44 -16.63 7.38
CA ILE A 131 0.36 -17.66 6.34
C ILE A 131 1.53 -17.58 5.38
N LEU A 132 1.76 -16.41 4.78
CA LEU A 132 2.69 -16.30 3.66
C LEU A 132 4.15 -16.41 4.11
N VAL A 133 4.53 -15.71 5.18
CA VAL A 133 5.90 -15.72 5.72
C VAL A 133 6.31 -17.13 6.17
N PRO A 134 5.55 -17.85 7.03
CA PRO A 134 5.91 -19.21 7.42
C PRO A 134 5.95 -20.18 6.24
N ALA A 135 5.02 -20.06 5.28
CA ALA A 135 4.99 -20.91 4.10
C ALA A 135 6.24 -20.70 3.23
N ALA A 136 6.61 -19.45 2.99
CA ALA A 136 7.78 -19.09 2.20
C ALA A 136 9.09 -19.56 2.86
N ILE A 137 9.24 -19.32 4.17
CA ILE A 137 10.40 -19.81 4.93
C ILE A 137 10.49 -21.33 4.88
N SER A 138 9.37 -22.04 5.12
CA SER A 138 9.31 -23.50 5.07
C SER A 138 9.66 -24.04 3.68
N PHE A 139 9.24 -23.34 2.63
CA PHE A 139 9.58 -23.68 1.27
C PHE A 139 11.09 -23.58 1.04
N PHE A 140 11.73 -22.47 1.41
CA PHE A 140 13.17 -22.29 1.20
C PHE A 140 14.01 -23.28 2.02
N ILE A 141 13.60 -23.59 3.25
CA ILE A 141 14.30 -24.60 4.05
C ILE A 141 14.22 -25.97 3.40
N LYS A 142 13.02 -26.40 3.00
CA LYS A 142 12.81 -27.73 2.40
C LYS A 142 13.46 -27.87 1.03
N PHE A 143 13.45 -26.81 0.23
CA PHE A 143 14.03 -26.83 -1.11
C PHE A 143 15.55 -27.01 -1.10
N GLY A 144 16.23 -26.53 -0.04
CA GLY A 144 17.68 -26.66 0.10
C GLY A 144 18.16 -27.74 1.07
N ALA A 145 17.25 -28.45 1.77
CA ALA A 145 17.55 -29.30 2.92
C ALA A 145 18.56 -30.41 2.62
N ASP A 146 18.58 -30.93 1.40
CA ASP A 146 19.46 -32.06 1.01
C ASP A 146 20.88 -31.61 0.62
N ILE A 147 21.12 -30.30 0.43
CA ILE A 147 22.35 -29.79 -0.18
C ILE A 147 23.05 -28.76 0.73
N VAL A 148 22.29 -27.94 1.48
CA VAL A 148 22.83 -26.79 2.21
C VAL A 148 22.20 -26.67 3.60
N GLU A 149 23.03 -26.42 4.63
CA GLU A 149 22.50 -26.04 5.94
C GLU A 149 21.90 -24.62 5.88
N PRO A 150 20.68 -24.40 6.43
CA PRO A 150 20.01 -23.11 6.37
C PRO A 150 20.63 -22.12 7.38
N ILE A 151 21.69 -21.45 6.95
CA ILE A 151 22.32 -20.34 7.68
C ILE A 151 22.04 -19.07 6.88
N TRP A 152 21.27 -18.13 7.47
CA TRP A 152 20.84 -16.94 6.75
C TRP A 152 21.44 -15.67 7.35
N SER A 153 21.77 -14.69 6.48
CA SER A 153 22.10 -13.34 6.89
C SER A 153 20.86 -12.67 7.49
N ILE A 154 21.04 -12.00 8.62
CA ILE A 154 19.97 -11.25 9.26
C ILE A 154 19.39 -10.18 8.31
N GLU A 155 20.24 -9.50 7.53
CA GLU A 155 19.80 -8.48 6.58
C GLU A 155 18.91 -9.08 5.49
N LYS A 156 19.33 -10.19 4.88
CA LYS A 156 18.56 -10.83 3.79
C LYS A 156 17.22 -11.38 4.29
N TYR A 157 17.18 -11.89 5.50
CA TYR A 157 15.96 -12.36 6.14
C TYR A 157 14.95 -11.21 6.30
N PHE A 158 15.39 -10.09 6.88
CA PHE A 158 14.50 -8.94 7.07
C PHE A 158 14.10 -8.28 5.77
N ASP A 159 15.00 -8.14 4.79
CA ASP A 159 14.67 -7.64 3.45
C ASP A 159 13.55 -8.47 2.81
N PHE A 160 13.67 -9.78 2.87
CA PHE A 160 12.67 -10.69 2.33
C PHE A 160 11.31 -10.56 3.02
N ILE A 161 11.28 -10.59 4.36
CA ILE A 161 10.03 -10.51 5.12
C ILE A 161 9.35 -9.16 4.94
N LEU A 162 10.09 -8.06 5.06
CA LEU A 162 9.54 -6.72 4.92
C LEU A 162 8.98 -6.50 3.52
N LEU A 163 9.68 -6.97 2.49
CA LEU A 163 9.20 -6.91 1.11
C LEU A 163 7.93 -7.74 0.93
N LEU A 164 7.90 -8.97 1.46
CA LEU A 164 6.75 -9.88 1.33
C LEU A 164 5.52 -9.31 2.05
N MET A 165 5.68 -8.80 3.27
CA MET A 165 4.59 -8.22 4.05
C MET A 165 4.06 -6.94 3.41
N SER A 166 4.94 -6.03 3.00
CA SER A 166 4.53 -4.75 2.40
C SER A 166 3.86 -4.95 1.05
N SER A 167 4.42 -5.80 0.17
CA SER A 167 3.83 -6.09 -1.13
C SER A 167 2.45 -6.75 -1.01
N THR A 168 2.28 -7.67 -0.06
CA THR A 168 0.98 -8.31 0.18
C THR A 168 -0.04 -7.29 0.72
N ALA A 169 0.34 -6.47 1.69
CA ALA A 169 -0.55 -5.44 2.23
C ALA A 169 -0.99 -4.43 1.16
N LEU A 170 -0.07 -4.04 0.26
CA LEU A 170 -0.39 -3.17 -0.88
C LEU A 170 -1.29 -3.88 -1.90
N ALA A 171 -1.08 -5.18 -2.16
CA ALA A 171 -1.94 -5.95 -3.05
C ALA A 171 -3.40 -6.00 -2.55
N PHE A 172 -3.61 -6.07 -1.23
CA PHE A 172 -4.95 -5.99 -0.63
C PHE A 172 -5.60 -4.61 -0.76
N GLN A 173 -4.86 -3.56 -1.13
CA GLN A 173 -5.42 -2.24 -1.44
C GLN A 173 -5.96 -2.14 -2.87
N LEU A 174 -5.58 -3.04 -3.79
CA LEU A 174 -6.03 -3.00 -5.18
C LEU A 174 -7.56 -2.95 -5.34
N PRO A 175 -8.38 -3.73 -4.60
CA PRO A 175 -9.83 -3.65 -4.70
C PRO A 175 -10.38 -2.27 -4.32
N VAL A 176 -9.80 -1.63 -3.31
CA VAL A 176 -10.22 -0.29 -2.88
C VAL A 176 -9.85 0.76 -3.92
N LEU A 177 -8.65 0.65 -4.49
CA LEU A 177 -8.19 1.51 -5.57
C LEU A 177 -9.10 1.40 -6.80
N GLN A 178 -9.48 0.17 -7.17
CA GLN A 178 -10.42 -0.08 -8.25
C GLN A 178 -11.80 0.52 -7.97
N PHE A 179 -12.29 0.41 -6.74
CA PHE A 179 -13.56 1.01 -6.33
C PHE A 179 -13.52 2.54 -6.47
N ILE A 180 -12.45 3.20 -5.99
CA ILE A 180 -12.27 4.65 -6.09
C ILE A 180 -12.22 5.08 -7.56
N LEU A 181 -11.44 4.41 -8.40
CA LEU A 181 -11.33 4.72 -9.83
C LEU A 181 -12.66 4.52 -10.58
N GLY A 182 -13.43 3.51 -10.20
CA GLY A 182 -14.77 3.26 -10.72
C GLY A 182 -15.76 4.36 -10.34
N SER A 183 -15.70 4.84 -9.09
CA SER A 183 -16.55 5.94 -8.60
C SER A 183 -16.26 7.27 -9.30
N LEU A 184 -15.01 7.51 -9.69
CA LEU A 184 -14.62 8.70 -10.46
C LEU A 184 -15.06 8.65 -11.96
N GLY A 185 -15.67 7.54 -12.39
CA GLY A 185 -16.08 7.37 -13.80
C GLY A 185 -14.92 7.26 -14.79
N ILE A 186 -13.67 7.19 -14.30
CA ILE A 186 -12.46 7.07 -15.13
C ILE A 186 -12.43 5.70 -15.82
N VAL A 187 -12.97 4.68 -15.17
CA VAL A 187 -13.04 3.32 -15.71
C VAL A 187 -14.48 2.83 -15.72
N ASN A 188 -14.97 2.48 -16.91
CA ASN A 188 -16.31 1.95 -17.07
C ASN A 188 -16.42 0.58 -16.39
N THR A 189 -17.41 0.40 -15.52
CA THR A 189 -17.61 -0.82 -14.71
C THR A 189 -17.73 -2.09 -15.57
N GLN A 190 -18.27 -1.96 -16.79
CA GLN A 190 -18.35 -3.06 -17.75
C GLN A 190 -16.97 -3.46 -18.31
N THR A 191 -16.08 -2.50 -18.49
CA THR A 191 -14.69 -2.76 -18.93
C THR A 191 -13.86 -3.41 -17.83
N MET A 192 -14.12 -3.07 -16.57
CA MET A 192 -13.46 -3.73 -15.42
C MET A 192 -13.87 -5.19 -15.26
N LEU A 193 -15.18 -5.49 -15.38
CA LEU A 193 -15.69 -6.86 -15.27
C LEU A 193 -15.31 -7.73 -16.49
N SER A 194 -15.19 -7.14 -17.67
CA SER A 194 -14.76 -7.83 -18.89
C SER A 194 -13.25 -8.08 -18.91
N ASN A 195 -12.45 -7.17 -18.39
CA ASN A 195 -10.98 -7.18 -18.48
C ASN A 195 -10.27 -7.54 -17.17
N TRP A 196 -10.98 -8.03 -16.13
CA TRP A 196 -10.31 -8.45 -14.89
C TRP A 196 -9.21 -9.49 -15.13
N ARG A 197 -9.41 -10.34 -16.17
CA ARG A 197 -8.38 -11.30 -16.62
C ARG A 197 -7.16 -10.63 -17.23
N LEU A 198 -7.32 -9.47 -17.90
CA LEU A 198 -6.20 -8.74 -18.50
C LEU A 198 -5.34 -8.04 -17.43
N VAL A 199 -5.94 -7.52 -16.38
CA VAL A 199 -5.21 -6.88 -15.27
C VAL A 199 -4.35 -7.90 -14.49
N VAL A 200 -4.76 -9.16 -14.45
CA VAL A 200 -4.02 -10.24 -13.79
C VAL A 200 -3.02 -10.94 -14.73
N ILE A 201 -3.22 -10.91 -16.07
CA ILE A 201 -2.49 -11.73 -17.05
C ILE A 201 -1.55 -10.92 -17.95
N ILE A 202 -1.55 -9.59 -17.90
CA ILE A 202 -0.73 -8.70 -18.77
C ILE A 202 0.83 -8.89 -18.73
N PRO A 203 1.49 -9.77 -18.01
CA PRO A 203 2.89 -10.04 -18.31
C PRO A 203 3.18 -10.92 -19.51
N SER A 204 2.22 -11.53 -20.19
CA SER A 204 2.60 -12.66 -21.06
C SER A 204 2.01 -12.79 -22.47
N ASP A 205 1.32 -11.79 -23.03
CA ASP A 205 0.85 -11.96 -24.42
C ASP A 205 1.18 -10.77 -25.34
N PRO A 206 2.22 -10.87 -26.19
CA PRO A 206 2.61 -9.84 -27.15
C PRO A 206 1.68 -9.73 -28.36
N LYS A 207 0.56 -10.46 -28.42
CA LYS A 207 -0.30 -10.55 -29.61
C LYS A 207 -1.53 -9.64 -29.63
N ILE A 208 -1.78 -8.84 -28.58
CA ILE A 208 -3.00 -7.99 -28.53
C ILE A 208 -2.80 -6.60 -29.16
N ASN A 209 -1.61 -6.27 -29.61
CA ASN A 209 -1.30 -4.93 -30.15
C ASN A 209 -1.54 -4.77 -31.66
N CYS A 210 -2.24 -5.69 -32.33
CA CYS A 210 -2.41 -5.65 -33.80
C CYS A 210 -3.86 -5.41 -34.28
N ASN A 211 -4.83 -5.03 -33.45
CA ASN A 211 -6.21 -4.86 -33.92
C ASN A 211 -6.95 -3.63 -33.37
N ILE A 212 -6.27 -2.50 -33.23
CA ILE A 212 -6.89 -1.19 -33.05
C ILE A 212 -6.42 -0.29 -34.21
N GLY A 213 -6.90 -0.60 -35.40
CA GLY A 213 -6.59 0.16 -36.61
C GLY A 213 -7.29 -0.41 -37.84
N ASN A 214 -8.63 -0.29 -37.85
CA ASN A 214 -9.46 -0.22 -39.05
C ASN A 214 -10.86 0.23 -38.67
#